data_b99b23025c8ced423b45bfb2e90974ab
#
_entry.id   b99b23025c8ced423b45bfb2e90974ab
#
_cell.length_a   1.000
_cell.length_b   1.000
_cell.length_c   1.000
_cell.angle_alpha   90.00
_cell.angle_beta   90.00
_cell.angle_gamma   90.00
#
_symmetry.space_group_name_H-M   'P 1'
#
loop_
_entity.id
_entity.type
_entity.pdbx_description
1 polymer ?
#
loop_
_entity_poly.entity_id
_entity_poly.type
_entity_poly.pdbx_seq_one_letter_code
_entity_poly.pdbx_strand_id
1 'polypeptide(L)'
;MYRYDNRVVITLDAGGTNLVFGAMQANKFIVDPITLPSNADNLDKCLATMVEGFQAIIDKLEEKPVAISFAFPGPADYPNGIIGGYLPNFPSFREGVALGPFLEYKFGIPVFINNDGDLFSYGEALGGALPEVNARLEALGSPKRYKNLVGYTFGT
;
A
#
# COMPACT_ATOMS: atom_id res chain seq x y z
N MET A 1 5.20 -18.62 0.10
CA MET A 1 4.73 -18.27 1.46
C MET A 1 3.47 -17.42 1.39
N TYR A 2 3.46 -16.27 0.76
CA TYR A 2 2.31 -15.32 0.74
C TYR A 2 1.06 -15.83 0.01
N ARG A 3 1.17 -16.76 -0.93
CA ARG A 3 0.02 -17.37 -1.63
C ARG A 3 -0.93 -18.21 -0.74
N TYR A 4 -0.49 -18.49 0.48
CA TYR A 4 -1.25 -19.27 1.45
C TYR A 4 -1.60 -18.49 2.71
N ASP A 5 -1.32 -17.19 2.73
CA ASP A 5 -1.66 -16.33 3.85
C ASP A 5 -3.11 -15.87 3.69
N ASN A 6 -3.98 -16.40 4.53
CA ASN A 6 -5.42 -16.12 4.48
C ASN A 6 -5.82 -14.86 5.25
N ARG A 7 -4.87 -14.12 5.80
CA ARG A 7 -5.18 -12.83 6.44
C ARG A 7 -5.60 -11.80 5.41
N VAL A 8 -6.66 -11.07 5.71
CA VAL A 8 -7.13 -9.97 4.86
C VAL A 8 -6.38 -8.69 5.22
N VAL A 9 -5.80 -8.01 4.23
CA VAL A 9 -5.14 -6.71 4.36
C VAL A 9 -5.83 -5.71 3.45
N ILE A 10 -6.18 -4.55 3.98
CA ILE A 10 -6.74 -3.46 3.19
C ILE A 10 -5.59 -2.66 2.57
N THR A 11 -5.76 -2.25 1.33
CA THR A 11 -4.75 -1.54 0.55
C THR A 11 -5.26 -0.20 0.05
N LEU A 12 -4.34 0.72 -0.20
CA LEU A 12 -4.60 2.01 -0.82
C LEU A 12 -3.49 2.30 -1.84
N ASP A 13 -3.88 2.73 -3.03
CA ASP A 13 -3.00 3.44 -3.96
C ASP A 13 -3.31 4.93 -3.84
N ALA A 14 -2.35 5.67 -3.27
CA ALA A 14 -2.51 7.08 -2.94
C ALA A 14 -1.97 7.98 -4.05
N GLY A 15 -2.83 8.30 -5.02
CA GLY A 15 -2.54 9.28 -6.07
C GLY A 15 -2.96 10.70 -5.71
N GLY A 16 -2.28 11.70 -6.26
CA GLY A 16 -2.61 13.11 -6.02
C GLY A 16 -4.01 13.53 -6.46
N THR A 17 -4.60 12.81 -7.40
CA THR A 17 -5.96 13.08 -7.91
C THR A 17 -7.00 12.13 -7.33
N ASN A 18 -6.65 10.85 -7.24
CA ASN A 18 -7.54 9.79 -6.79
C ASN A 18 -6.87 8.92 -5.74
N LEU A 19 -7.68 8.39 -4.83
CA LEU A 19 -7.35 7.34 -3.89
C LEU A 19 -8.06 6.07 -4.32
N VAL A 20 -7.32 4.96 -4.54
CA VAL A 20 -7.89 3.68 -4.95
C VAL A 20 -7.74 2.66 -3.83
N PHE A 21 -8.87 2.27 -3.25
CA PHE A 21 -8.95 1.36 -2.12
C PHE A 21 -9.24 -0.06 -2.57
N GLY A 22 -8.65 -1.04 -1.90
CA GLY A 22 -8.86 -2.45 -2.18
C GLY A 22 -8.60 -3.33 -0.96
N ALA A 23 -8.76 -4.63 -1.13
CA ALA A 23 -8.37 -5.63 -0.14
C ALA A 23 -7.71 -6.83 -0.80
N MET A 24 -6.71 -7.37 -0.13
CA MET A 24 -5.93 -8.51 -0.59
C MET A 24 -5.94 -9.64 0.42
N GLN A 25 -5.98 -10.87 -0.10
CA GLN A 25 -5.81 -12.11 0.63
C GLN A 25 -5.07 -13.12 -0.26
N ALA A 26 -4.14 -13.86 0.28
CA ALA A 26 -3.38 -14.87 -0.47
C ALA A 26 -2.75 -14.35 -1.78
N ASN A 27 -2.25 -13.11 -1.77
CA ASN A 27 -1.67 -12.39 -2.92
C ASN A 27 -2.66 -12.14 -4.08
N LYS A 28 -3.95 -11.99 -3.76
CA LYS A 28 -5.00 -11.67 -4.74
C LYS A 28 -5.91 -10.57 -4.21
N PHE A 29 -6.41 -9.73 -5.09
CA PHE A 29 -7.53 -8.85 -4.76
C PHE A 29 -8.80 -9.70 -4.54
N ILE A 30 -9.54 -9.39 -3.47
CA ILE A 30 -10.75 -10.13 -3.06
C ILE A 30 -12.03 -9.30 -3.17
N VAL A 31 -11.91 -8.01 -3.46
CA VAL A 31 -13.04 -7.11 -3.72
C VAL A 31 -12.72 -6.21 -4.91
N ASP A 32 -13.76 -5.72 -5.57
CA ASP A 32 -13.62 -4.67 -6.58
C ASP A 32 -13.14 -3.37 -5.92
N PRO A 33 -12.15 -2.69 -6.52
CA PRO A 33 -11.61 -1.47 -5.95
C PRO A 33 -12.64 -0.35 -5.89
N ILE A 34 -12.46 0.55 -4.92
CA ILE A 34 -13.23 1.79 -4.80
C ILE A 34 -12.29 2.95 -5.10
N THR A 35 -12.72 3.85 -5.98
CA THR A 35 -11.96 5.05 -6.32
C THR A 35 -12.70 6.29 -5.82
N LEU A 36 -12.02 7.11 -5.02
CA LEU A 36 -12.53 8.38 -4.52
C LEU A 36 -11.55 9.52 -4.85
N PRO A 37 -12.01 10.78 -4.95
CA PRO A 37 -11.12 11.93 -5.16
C PRO A 37 -10.20 12.09 -3.95
N SER A 38 -8.91 12.38 -4.17
CA SER A 38 -7.93 12.51 -3.08
C SER A 38 -8.18 13.73 -2.18
N ASN A 39 -8.72 14.82 -2.74
CA ASN A 39 -8.83 16.10 -2.05
C ASN A 39 -7.50 16.56 -1.42
N ALA A 40 -6.39 16.29 -2.09
CA ALA A 40 -5.03 16.40 -1.59
C ALA A 40 -4.60 17.82 -1.16
N ASP A 41 -5.32 18.83 -1.59
CA ASP A 41 -5.15 20.26 -1.23
C ASP A 41 -5.80 20.62 0.12
N ASN A 42 -6.68 19.77 0.65
CA ASN A 42 -7.39 19.99 1.90
C ASN A 42 -7.26 18.79 2.84
N LEU A 43 -6.49 18.95 3.92
CA LEU A 43 -6.17 17.86 4.83
C LEU A 43 -7.41 17.17 5.42
N ASP A 44 -8.35 17.97 5.95
CA ASP A 44 -9.55 17.41 6.59
C ASP A 44 -10.40 16.58 5.60
N LYS A 45 -10.55 17.09 4.38
CA LYS A 45 -11.27 16.37 3.32
C LYS A 45 -10.52 15.11 2.88
N CYS A 46 -9.20 15.20 2.71
CA CYS A 46 -8.37 14.05 2.34
C CYS A 46 -8.46 12.94 3.39
N LEU A 47 -8.31 13.29 4.67
CA LEU A 47 -8.43 12.33 5.77
C LEU A 47 -9.85 11.74 5.87
N ALA A 48 -10.89 12.56 5.67
CA ALA A 48 -12.28 12.08 5.62
C ALA A 48 -12.49 11.09 4.47
N THR A 49 -11.98 11.40 3.28
CA THR A 49 -12.04 10.50 2.11
C THR A 49 -11.29 9.17 2.38
N MET A 50 -10.13 9.23 3.05
CA MET A 50 -9.41 8.00 3.42
C MET A 50 -10.23 7.12 4.37
N VAL A 51 -10.85 7.72 5.39
CA VAL A 51 -11.71 6.99 6.32
C VAL A 51 -12.93 6.39 5.60
N GLU A 52 -13.58 7.17 4.73
CA GLU A 52 -14.72 6.70 3.92
C GLU A 52 -14.33 5.51 3.03
N GLY A 53 -13.23 5.64 2.28
CA GLY A 53 -12.80 4.59 1.35
C GLY A 53 -12.40 3.30 2.05
N PHE A 54 -11.64 3.36 3.15
CA PHE A 54 -11.31 2.18 3.94
C PHE A 54 -12.55 1.54 4.56
N GLN A 55 -13.48 2.34 5.10
CA GLN A 55 -14.73 1.81 5.66
C GLN A 55 -15.57 1.13 4.57
N ALA A 56 -15.68 1.73 3.40
CA ALA A 56 -16.44 1.16 2.28
C ALA A 56 -15.84 -0.18 1.77
N ILE A 57 -14.51 -0.37 1.89
CA ILE A 57 -13.90 -1.68 1.64
C ILE A 57 -14.23 -2.65 2.77
N ILE A 58 -14.11 -2.25 4.04
CA ILE A 58 -14.43 -3.09 5.20
C ILE A 58 -15.86 -3.62 5.10
N ASP A 59 -16.80 -2.78 4.71
CA ASP A 59 -18.23 -3.13 4.59
C ASP A 59 -18.52 -4.19 3.50
N LYS A 60 -17.57 -4.41 2.57
CA LYS A 60 -17.64 -5.46 1.54
C LYS A 60 -17.00 -6.78 1.97
N LEU A 61 -16.27 -6.80 3.08
CA LEU A 61 -15.52 -7.96 3.51
C LEU A 61 -16.38 -8.89 4.38
N GLU A 62 -16.26 -10.20 4.15
CA GLU A 62 -16.85 -11.22 5.00
C GLU A 62 -16.02 -11.43 6.28
N GLU A 63 -14.70 -11.22 6.19
CA GLU A 63 -13.76 -11.38 7.30
C GLU A 63 -13.16 -10.03 7.70
N LYS A 64 -12.89 -9.87 9.00
CA LYS A 64 -12.23 -8.66 9.50
C LYS A 64 -10.80 -8.56 8.99
N PRO A 65 -10.38 -7.41 8.44
CA PRO A 65 -9.00 -7.20 8.06
C PRO A 65 -8.09 -7.16 9.29
N VAL A 66 -6.85 -7.63 9.13
CA VAL A 66 -5.85 -7.66 10.21
C VAL A 66 -4.92 -6.44 10.17
N ALA A 67 -4.86 -5.73 9.05
CA ALA A 67 -4.02 -4.54 8.88
C ALA A 67 -4.51 -3.68 7.71
N ILE A 68 -4.06 -2.42 7.71
CA ILE A 68 -4.04 -1.54 6.55
C ILE A 68 -2.59 -1.42 6.10
N SER A 69 -2.31 -1.60 4.81
CA SER A 69 -0.95 -1.45 4.27
C SER A 69 -0.98 -0.77 2.92
N PHE A 70 -0.22 0.31 2.77
CA PHE A 70 -0.22 1.08 1.54
C PHE A 70 1.07 1.87 1.28
N ALA A 71 1.22 2.31 0.03
CA ALA A 71 2.23 3.25 -0.38
C ALA A 71 1.75 4.69 -0.19
N PHE A 72 2.63 5.56 0.28
CA PHE A 72 2.39 6.99 0.27
C PHE A 72 3.67 7.72 -0.15
N PRO A 73 3.58 8.78 -0.98
CA PRO A 73 4.77 9.50 -1.42
C PRO A 73 5.48 10.18 -0.23
N GLY A 74 6.81 10.26 -0.34
CA GLY A 74 7.66 10.92 0.63
C GLY A 74 8.02 12.37 0.23
N PRO A 75 8.70 13.09 1.13
CA PRO A 75 9.39 12.59 2.34
C PRO A 75 8.44 12.23 3.49
N ALA A 76 8.87 11.25 4.32
CA ALA A 76 8.09 10.77 5.45
C ALA A 76 8.96 10.04 6.49
N ASP A 77 8.52 10.02 7.73
CA ASP A 77 8.98 9.06 8.75
C ASP A 77 8.08 7.83 8.68
N TYR A 78 8.38 6.93 7.75
CA TYR A 78 7.57 5.74 7.50
C TYR A 78 7.47 4.80 8.72
N PRO A 79 8.54 4.57 9.51
CA PRO A 79 8.45 3.74 10.71
C PRO A 79 7.41 4.23 11.73
N ASN A 80 7.21 5.53 11.82
CA ASN A 80 6.23 6.16 12.72
C ASN A 80 4.93 6.56 12.01
N GLY A 81 4.81 6.36 10.70
CA GLY A 81 3.63 6.69 9.91
C GLY A 81 3.35 8.20 9.83
N ILE A 82 4.42 9.04 9.89
CA ILE A 82 4.32 10.50 9.83
C ILE A 82 4.69 10.97 8.44
N ILE A 83 3.74 11.56 7.74
CA ILE A 83 3.90 12.09 6.38
C ILE A 83 4.09 13.60 6.45
N GLY A 84 5.15 14.14 5.82
CA GLY A 84 5.37 15.59 5.84
C GLY A 84 6.55 16.02 4.98
N GLY A 85 6.68 17.33 4.79
CA GLY A 85 7.70 17.94 3.95
C GLY A 85 7.20 18.32 2.56
N TYR A 86 8.10 18.43 1.57
CA TYR A 86 7.69 18.83 0.23
C TYR A 86 7.04 17.70 -0.53
N LEU A 87 5.72 17.75 -0.63
CA LEU A 87 4.85 16.77 -1.29
C LEU A 87 4.00 17.49 -2.35
N PRO A 88 4.46 17.59 -3.61
CA PRO A 88 3.73 18.30 -4.66
C PRO A 88 2.30 17.83 -4.86
N ASN A 89 2.09 16.51 -4.79
CA ASN A 89 0.79 15.88 -5.02
C ASN A 89 -0.11 15.84 -3.77
N PHE A 90 0.44 16.16 -2.58
CA PHE A 90 -0.27 16.22 -1.31
C PHE A 90 0.17 17.44 -0.50
N PRO A 91 -0.09 18.67 -1.01
CA PRO A 91 0.41 19.91 -0.37
C PRO A 91 -0.12 20.12 1.04
N SER A 92 -1.29 19.57 1.36
CA SER A 92 -1.89 19.71 2.69
C SER A 92 -1.16 18.89 3.78
N PHE A 93 -0.27 17.96 3.42
CA PHE A 93 0.52 17.16 4.36
C PHE A 93 1.87 17.79 4.72
N ARG A 94 2.22 18.94 4.14
CA ARG A 94 3.54 19.59 4.25
C ARG A 94 4.01 19.80 5.69
N GLU A 95 3.12 20.18 6.58
CA GLU A 95 3.45 20.53 7.98
C GLU A 95 3.65 19.30 8.88
N GLY A 96 3.45 18.10 8.33
CA GLY A 96 3.56 16.85 9.06
C GLY A 96 2.19 16.35 9.57
N VAL A 97 1.84 15.15 9.16
CA VAL A 97 0.57 14.49 9.53
C VAL A 97 0.88 13.10 10.05
N ALA A 98 0.48 12.80 11.28
CA ALA A 98 0.59 11.47 11.88
C ALA A 98 -0.48 10.52 11.28
N LEU A 99 -0.36 10.24 9.97
CA LEU A 99 -1.35 9.51 9.18
C LEU A 99 -1.53 8.08 9.68
N GLY A 100 -0.43 7.37 9.95
CA GLY A 100 -0.47 6.01 10.49
C GLY A 100 -1.22 5.95 11.81
N PRO A 101 -0.77 6.69 12.86
CA PRO A 101 -1.48 6.75 14.13
C PRO A 101 -2.94 7.19 14.03
N PHE A 102 -3.26 8.12 13.14
CA PHE A 102 -4.65 8.55 12.91
C PHE A 102 -5.52 7.40 12.40
N LEU A 103 -5.05 6.66 11.39
CA LEU A 103 -5.80 5.54 10.82
C LEU A 103 -5.86 4.35 11.80
N GLU A 104 -4.80 4.07 12.55
CA GLU A 104 -4.80 3.06 13.62
C GLU A 104 -5.85 3.36 14.69
N TYR A 105 -5.94 4.63 15.11
CA TYR A 105 -6.96 5.06 16.06
C TYR A 105 -8.38 4.89 15.50
N LYS A 106 -8.57 5.17 14.21
CA LYS A 106 -9.89 5.08 13.57
C LYS A 106 -10.37 3.65 13.38
N PHE A 107 -9.49 2.74 13.01
CA PHE A 107 -9.87 1.38 12.61
C PHE A 107 -9.52 0.30 13.65
N GLY A 108 -8.70 0.63 14.64
CA GLY A 108 -8.29 -0.31 15.69
C GLY A 108 -7.43 -1.48 15.20
N ILE A 109 -6.77 -1.33 14.06
CA ILE A 109 -5.86 -2.33 13.46
C ILE A 109 -4.55 -1.65 13.06
N PRO A 110 -3.42 -2.40 13.00
CA PRO A 110 -2.12 -1.87 12.59
C PRO A 110 -2.14 -1.25 11.20
N VAL A 111 -1.40 -0.14 11.03
CA VAL A 111 -1.24 0.57 9.76
C VAL A 111 0.22 0.60 9.36
N PHE A 112 0.52 0.10 8.16
CA PHE A 112 1.86 0.07 7.58
C PHE A 112 1.90 0.98 6.37
N ILE A 113 2.72 2.02 6.44
CA ILE A 113 2.95 2.95 5.33
C ILE A 113 4.40 2.82 4.90
N ASN A 114 4.65 2.80 3.60
CA ASN A 114 6.01 2.82 3.08
C ASN A 114 6.10 3.68 1.82
N ASN A 115 7.32 3.92 1.33
CA ASN A 115 7.52 4.56 0.04
C ASN A 115 6.98 3.68 -1.09
N ASP A 116 6.47 4.30 -2.16
CA ASP A 116 5.93 3.61 -3.34
C ASP A 116 7.00 2.77 -4.06
N GLY A 117 8.20 3.31 -4.26
CA GLY A 117 9.32 2.59 -4.86
C GLY A 117 9.80 1.40 -4.01
N ASP A 118 9.84 1.58 -2.69
CA ASP A 118 10.19 0.51 -1.76
C ASP A 118 9.14 -0.60 -1.78
N LEU A 119 7.85 -0.26 -1.68
CA LEU A 119 6.77 -1.25 -1.74
C LEU A 119 6.72 -1.99 -3.06
N PHE A 120 6.94 -1.31 -4.19
CA PHE A 120 7.10 -1.95 -5.48
C PHE A 120 8.22 -2.99 -5.45
N SER A 121 9.42 -2.59 -5.00
CA SER A 121 10.57 -3.49 -4.93
C SER A 121 10.34 -4.69 -4.01
N TYR A 122 9.73 -4.48 -2.85
CA TYR A 122 9.34 -5.57 -1.94
C TYR A 122 8.31 -6.50 -2.58
N GLY A 123 7.29 -5.97 -3.23
CA GLY A 123 6.27 -6.75 -3.92
C GLY A 123 6.86 -7.66 -4.98
N GLU A 124 7.73 -7.12 -5.84
CA GLU A 124 8.41 -7.86 -6.90
C GLU A 124 9.41 -8.90 -6.37
N ALA A 125 10.06 -8.60 -5.24
CA ALA A 125 10.99 -9.54 -4.61
C ALA A 125 10.29 -10.72 -3.91
N LEU A 126 9.10 -10.49 -3.33
CA LEU A 126 8.44 -11.47 -2.48
C LEU A 126 7.33 -12.27 -3.19
N GLY A 127 6.59 -11.63 -4.07
CA GLY A 127 5.43 -12.22 -4.73
C GLY A 127 5.36 -12.03 -6.25
N GLY A 128 6.26 -11.25 -6.84
CA GLY A 128 6.28 -10.86 -8.26
C GLY A 128 7.43 -11.47 -9.05
N ALA A 129 8.23 -10.62 -9.70
CA ALA A 129 9.23 -11.00 -10.71
C ALA A 129 10.30 -11.96 -10.19
N LEU A 130 10.83 -11.75 -8.98
CA LEU A 130 11.93 -12.57 -8.48
C LEU A 130 11.55 -14.06 -8.30
N PRO A 131 10.46 -14.43 -7.61
CA PRO A 131 10.03 -15.81 -7.52
C PRO A 131 9.60 -16.39 -8.89
N GLU A 132 9.03 -15.59 -9.79
CA GLU A 132 8.65 -16.06 -11.13
C GLU A 132 9.87 -16.43 -11.95
N VAL A 133 10.90 -15.58 -12.00
CA VAL A 133 12.17 -15.87 -12.71
C VAL A 133 12.83 -17.12 -12.14
N ASN A 134 12.89 -17.27 -10.83
CA ASN A 134 13.46 -18.46 -10.20
C ASN A 134 12.69 -19.74 -10.54
N ALA A 135 11.36 -19.68 -10.57
CA ALA A 135 10.53 -20.82 -10.97
C ALA A 135 10.75 -21.21 -12.44
N ARG A 136 10.89 -20.24 -13.34
CA ARG A 136 11.23 -20.50 -14.76
C ARG A 136 12.62 -21.13 -14.91
N LEU A 137 13.62 -20.63 -14.18
CA LEU A 137 14.97 -21.21 -14.18
C LEU A 137 14.95 -22.67 -13.70
N GLU A 138 14.17 -22.96 -12.67
CA GLU A 138 13.99 -24.31 -12.16
C GLU A 138 13.34 -25.23 -13.18
N ALA A 139 12.28 -24.80 -13.82
CA ALA A 139 11.57 -25.56 -14.85
C ALA A 139 12.46 -25.88 -16.07
N LEU A 140 13.45 -25.01 -16.35
CA LEU A 140 14.45 -25.21 -17.41
C LEU A 140 15.69 -26.00 -16.96
N GLY A 141 15.71 -26.53 -15.73
CA GLY A 141 16.84 -27.29 -15.19
C GLY A 141 18.10 -26.43 -14.92
N SER A 142 17.96 -25.10 -14.88
CA SER A 142 19.08 -24.20 -14.58
C SER A 142 19.47 -24.29 -13.09
N PRO A 143 20.78 -24.35 -12.77
CA PRO A 143 21.24 -24.29 -11.38
C PRO A 143 21.18 -22.87 -10.78
N LYS A 144 20.96 -21.84 -11.63
CA LYS A 144 20.94 -20.44 -11.17
C LYS A 144 19.69 -20.15 -10.34
N ARG A 145 19.89 -19.40 -9.25
CA ARG A 145 18.80 -18.81 -8.44
C ARG A 145 19.22 -17.39 -8.06
N TYR A 146 18.32 -16.45 -8.27
CA TYR A 146 18.51 -15.08 -7.84
C TYR A 146 17.92 -14.89 -6.44
N LYS A 147 18.63 -14.12 -5.60
CA LYS A 147 18.22 -13.81 -4.21
C LYS A 147 17.94 -12.33 -4.01
N ASN A 148 18.52 -11.49 -4.86
CA ASN A 148 18.39 -10.02 -4.76
C ASN A 148 17.65 -9.50 -5.98
N LEU A 149 16.86 -8.45 -5.75
CA LEU A 149 16.17 -7.69 -6.78
C LEU A 149 16.48 -6.21 -6.55
N VAL A 150 16.70 -5.49 -7.64
CA VAL A 150 16.74 -4.01 -7.62
C VAL A 150 15.52 -3.53 -8.39
N GLY A 151 14.64 -2.82 -7.69
CA GLY A 151 13.51 -2.14 -8.30
C GLY A 151 13.91 -0.74 -8.77
N TYR A 152 13.42 -0.35 -9.94
CA TYR A 152 13.59 1.00 -10.46
C TYR A 152 12.23 1.52 -10.95
N THR A 153 11.74 2.61 -10.36
CA THR A 153 10.49 3.24 -10.76
C THR A 153 10.77 4.56 -11.46
N PHE A 154 10.11 4.78 -12.57
CA PHE A 154 10.11 6.06 -13.27
C PHE A 154 8.77 6.72 -12.97
N GLY A 155 8.78 7.82 -12.21
CA GLY A 155 7.59 8.57 -11.85
C GLY A 155 7.72 10.06 -12.20
N THR A 156 6.61 10.76 -12.20
CA THR A 156 6.54 12.23 -12.35
C THR A 156 6.40 12.90 -11.01
#